data_90868cf06038be28f816962fc692421d
#
_entry.id   90868cf06038be28f816962fc692421d
#
_cell.length_a   1.000
_cell.length_b   1.000
_cell.length_c   1.000
_cell.angle_alpha   90.00
_cell.angle_beta   90.00
_cell.angle_gamma   90.00
#
_symmetry.space_group_name_H-M   'P 1'
#
loop_
_entity.id
_entity.type
_entity.pdbx_description
1 polymer ?
#
loop_
_entity_poly.entity_id
_entity_poly.type
_entity_poly.pdbx_seq_one_letter_code
_entity_poly.pdbx_strand_id
1 'polypeptide(L)'
;MSLYSGPTRRYLVRTWLENSQRRIAKNVAEHTDENFYRSLYRIRRVEEEIIRLYPSDRIKSPVHLSIGQESVSVGVCAALSANDIVFGTYRGHALYLAKGGDLNSMMAELYGKRDGSA
;
A
#
# COMPACT_ATOMS: atom_id res chain seq x y z
N MET A 1 35.13 20.66 -32.19
CA MET A 1 34.25 19.50 -31.82
C MET A 1 34.20 19.45 -30.31
N SER A 2 33.22 20.15 -29.73
CA SER A 2 33.05 20.19 -28.26
C SER A 2 32.44 18.89 -27.81
N LEU A 3 33.20 18.09 -27.07
CA LEU A 3 32.73 16.85 -26.46
C LEU A 3 31.80 17.21 -25.30
N TYR A 4 30.62 16.70 -25.39
CA TYR A 4 29.50 16.76 -24.47
C TYR A 4 29.97 16.53 -23.02
N SER A 5 30.10 17.58 -22.23
CA SER A 5 30.36 17.52 -20.79
C SER A 5 29.03 17.46 -20.02
N GLY A 6 28.21 16.45 -20.31
CA GLY A 6 27.01 16.17 -19.51
C GLY A 6 27.39 15.63 -18.14
N PRO A 7 26.53 15.77 -17.13
CA PRO A 7 26.82 15.25 -15.80
C PRO A 7 27.09 13.74 -15.85
N THR A 8 28.16 13.32 -15.18
CA THR A 8 28.54 11.91 -15.15
C THR A 8 27.42 11.04 -14.58
N ARG A 9 27.31 9.79 -15.02
CA ARG A 9 26.32 8.83 -14.54
C ARG A 9 26.24 8.76 -12.99
N ARG A 10 27.39 8.90 -12.32
CA ARG A 10 27.47 8.97 -10.85
C ARG A 10 26.74 10.18 -10.27
N TYR A 11 26.87 11.34 -10.91
CA TYR A 11 26.18 12.56 -10.48
C TYR A 11 24.67 12.42 -10.62
N LEU A 12 24.18 11.89 -11.74
CA LEU A 12 22.76 11.70 -11.97
C LEU A 12 22.14 10.72 -10.96
N VAL A 13 22.81 9.62 -10.67
CA VAL A 13 22.34 8.62 -9.69
C VAL A 13 22.30 9.23 -8.29
N ARG A 14 23.34 9.98 -7.89
CA ARG A 14 23.39 10.65 -6.58
C ARG A 14 22.25 11.66 -6.42
N THR A 15 22.05 12.52 -7.40
CA THR A 15 20.97 13.53 -7.40
C THR A 15 19.60 12.86 -7.35
N TRP A 16 19.41 11.77 -8.08
CA TRP A 16 18.17 11.01 -8.06
C TRP A 16 17.90 10.40 -6.67
N LEU A 17 18.91 9.80 -6.04
CA LEU A 17 18.79 9.23 -4.69
C LEU A 17 18.45 10.31 -3.65
N GLU A 18 19.14 11.45 -3.66
CA GLU A 18 18.88 12.55 -2.75
C GLU A 18 17.46 13.11 -2.90
N ASN A 19 16.99 13.28 -4.13
CA ASN A 19 15.62 13.73 -4.42
C ASN A 19 14.58 12.70 -3.96
N SER A 20 14.83 11.41 -4.17
CA SER A 20 13.95 10.34 -3.73
C SER A 20 13.86 10.28 -2.21
N GLN A 21 14.98 10.39 -1.50
CA GLN A 21 15.01 10.43 -0.04
C GLN A 21 14.25 11.63 0.53
N ARG A 22 14.42 12.82 -0.07
CA ARG A 22 13.68 14.03 0.33
C ARG A 22 12.18 13.86 0.13
N ARG A 23 11.75 13.26 -1.00
CA ARG A 23 10.34 12.98 -1.28
C ARG A 23 9.76 12.02 -0.25
N ILE A 24 10.43 10.92 0.02
CA ILE A 24 10.01 9.93 1.02
C ILE A 24 9.88 10.58 2.40
N ALA A 25 10.90 11.32 2.84
CA ALA A 25 10.89 11.99 4.13
C ALA A 25 9.73 13.00 4.24
N LYS A 26 9.46 13.76 3.18
CA LYS A 26 8.31 14.67 3.12
C LYS A 26 6.99 13.92 3.26
N ASN A 27 6.77 12.87 2.47
CA ASN A 27 5.53 12.11 2.48
C ASN A 27 5.28 11.50 3.87
N VAL A 28 6.29 10.92 4.50
CA VAL A 28 6.17 10.35 5.86
C VAL A 28 5.88 11.45 6.88
N ALA A 29 6.52 12.62 6.77
CA ALA A 29 6.31 13.73 7.71
C ALA A 29 4.90 14.36 7.62
N GLU A 30 4.19 14.15 6.51
CA GLU A 30 2.79 14.58 6.35
C GLU A 30 1.80 13.65 7.10
N HIS A 31 2.25 12.48 7.55
CA HIS A 31 1.44 11.55 8.32
C HIS A 31 1.62 11.80 9.83
N THR A 32 0.51 11.93 10.53
CA THR A 32 0.49 12.01 11.99
C THR A 32 0.44 10.60 12.61
N ASP A 33 0.85 10.47 13.86
CA ASP A 33 0.72 9.21 14.61
C ASP A 33 -0.73 8.71 14.63
N GLU A 34 -1.69 9.64 14.70
CA GLU A 34 -3.11 9.32 14.62
C GLU A 34 -3.47 8.70 13.27
N ASN A 35 -2.97 9.24 12.15
CA ASN A 35 -3.23 8.71 10.82
C ASN A 35 -2.63 7.31 10.65
N PHE A 36 -1.41 7.09 11.17
CA PHE A 36 -0.81 5.77 11.21
C PHE A 36 -1.66 4.79 12.01
N TYR A 37 -2.03 5.15 13.23
CA TYR A 37 -2.87 4.31 14.08
C TYR A 37 -4.22 4.00 13.42
N ARG A 38 -4.90 4.98 12.86
CA ARG A 38 -6.19 4.78 12.15
C ARG A 38 -6.05 3.80 10.99
N SER A 39 -4.98 3.90 10.22
CA SER A 39 -4.72 3.01 9.08
C SER A 39 -4.45 1.58 9.55
N LEU A 40 -3.60 1.40 10.56
CA LEU A 40 -3.31 0.10 11.17
C LEU A 40 -4.58 -0.53 11.75
N TYR A 41 -5.34 0.24 12.52
CA TYR A 41 -6.58 -0.22 13.15
C TYR A 41 -7.63 -0.60 12.13
N ARG A 42 -7.82 0.22 11.06
CA ARG A 42 -8.75 -0.08 9.98
C ARG A 42 -8.43 -1.42 9.32
N ILE A 43 -7.19 -1.65 8.95
CA ILE A 43 -6.77 -2.90 8.30
C ILE A 43 -7.02 -4.08 9.24
N ARG A 44 -6.59 -3.98 10.50
CA ARG A 44 -6.80 -5.01 11.52
C ARG A 44 -8.28 -5.36 11.65
N ARG A 45 -9.15 -4.38 11.80
CA ARG A 45 -10.60 -4.60 11.95
C ARG A 45 -11.24 -5.23 10.73
N VAL A 46 -10.82 -4.84 9.53
CA VAL A 46 -11.31 -5.43 8.29
C VAL A 46 -10.90 -6.91 8.20
N GLU A 47 -9.66 -7.23 8.49
CA GLU A 47 -9.18 -8.61 8.41
C GLU A 47 -9.79 -9.51 9.50
N GLU A 48 -9.98 -9.00 10.71
CA GLU A 48 -10.72 -9.69 11.77
C GLU A 48 -12.17 -9.97 11.37
N GLU A 49 -12.82 -9.03 10.69
CA GLU A 49 -14.18 -9.22 10.19
C GLU A 49 -14.23 -10.25 9.06
N ILE A 50 -13.22 -10.30 8.19
CA ILE A 50 -13.10 -11.35 7.18
C ILE A 50 -13.01 -12.73 7.87
N ILE A 51 -12.21 -12.88 8.93
CA ILE A 51 -12.12 -14.12 9.71
C ILE A 51 -13.51 -14.53 10.24
N ARG A 52 -14.23 -13.56 10.81
CA ARG A 52 -15.55 -13.80 11.39
C ARG A 52 -16.57 -14.26 10.34
N LEU A 53 -16.47 -13.70 9.12
CA LEU A 53 -17.40 -14.00 8.02
C LEU A 53 -17.03 -15.26 7.24
N TYR A 54 -15.77 -15.65 7.24
CA TYR A 54 -15.25 -16.75 6.41
C TYR A 54 -16.00 -18.08 6.63
N PRO A 55 -16.34 -18.50 7.87
CA PRO A 55 -17.08 -19.72 8.10
C PRO A 55 -18.51 -19.74 7.52
N SER A 56 -19.05 -18.58 7.13
CA SER A 56 -20.37 -18.49 6.49
C SER A 56 -20.41 -19.05 5.06
N ASP A 57 -19.26 -19.42 4.52
CA ASP A 57 -19.06 -19.90 3.15
C ASP A 57 -19.55 -18.93 2.05
N ARG A 58 -19.63 -17.65 2.39
CA ARG A 58 -19.95 -16.57 1.42
C ARG A 58 -18.73 -16.08 0.67
N ILE A 59 -17.55 -16.18 1.29
CA ILE A 59 -16.26 -15.87 0.67
C ILE A 59 -15.73 -17.18 0.11
N LYS A 60 -15.64 -17.30 -1.21
CA LYS A 60 -15.31 -18.55 -1.92
C LYS A 60 -13.83 -18.69 -2.26
N SER A 61 -13.10 -17.57 -2.30
CA SER A 61 -11.67 -17.60 -2.58
C SER A 61 -10.84 -17.84 -1.32
N PRO A 62 -9.69 -18.50 -1.43
CA PRO A 62 -8.72 -18.52 -0.34
C PRO A 62 -8.30 -17.11 0.04
N VAL A 63 -8.25 -16.81 1.34
CA VAL A 63 -7.85 -15.51 1.86
C VAL A 63 -6.58 -15.66 2.67
N HIS A 64 -5.59 -14.82 2.37
CA HIS A 64 -4.33 -14.73 3.12
C HIS A 64 -4.28 -13.39 3.83
N LEU A 65 -4.37 -13.43 5.15
CA LEU A 65 -4.44 -12.25 6.00
C LEU A 65 -3.06 -11.69 6.35
N SER A 66 -3.00 -10.40 6.62
CA SER A 66 -1.81 -9.67 7.03
C SER A 66 -1.84 -9.29 8.53
N ILE A 67 -2.66 -9.97 9.33
CA ILE A 67 -2.76 -9.71 10.77
C ILE A 67 -1.36 -9.81 11.42
N GLY A 68 -0.97 -8.77 12.14
CA GLY A 68 0.36 -8.62 12.71
C GLY A 68 1.42 -8.06 11.76
N GLN A 69 1.09 -7.82 10.49
CA GLN A 69 1.97 -7.28 9.46
C GLN A 69 1.45 -5.96 8.85
N GLU A 70 0.41 -5.38 9.43
CA GLU A 70 -0.25 -4.16 8.91
C GLU A 70 0.72 -2.99 8.75
N SER A 71 1.69 -2.90 9.68
CA SER A 71 2.70 -1.85 9.68
C SER A 71 3.59 -1.84 8.42
N VAL A 72 3.80 -3.00 7.80
CA VAL A 72 4.56 -3.10 6.55
C VAL A 72 3.82 -2.36 5.44
N SER A 73 2.53 -2.66 5.23
CA SER A 73 1.71 -2.02 4.21
C SER A 73 1.52 -0.53 4.48
N VAL A 74 1.21 -0.17 5.72
CA VAL A 74 0.98 1.24 6.10
C VAL A 74 2.26 2.05 5.97
N GLY A 75 3.40 1.55 6.47
CA GLY A 75 4.68 2.26 6.41
C GLY A 75 5.18 2.44 4.98
N VAL A 76 5.07 1.42 4.14
CA VAL A 76 5.44 1.54 2.72
C VAL A 76 4.55 2.55 2.02
N CYS A 77 3.22 2.47 2.18
CA CYS A 77 2.29 3.38 1.50
C CYS A 77 2.43 4.83 1.97
N ALA A 78 2.78 5.06 3.24
CA ALA A 78 3.05 6.40 3.75
C ALA A 78 4.27 7.07 3.10
N ALA A 79 5.24 6.27 2.65
CA ALA A 79 6.42 6.78 1.94
C ALA A 79 6.16 7.09 0.46
N LEU A 80 5.03 6.65 -0.07
CA LEU A 80 4.66 6.77 -1.48
C LEU A 80 3.71 7.95 -1.73
N SER A 81 3.72 8.45 -2.96
CA SER A 81 2.69 9.37 -3.45
C SER A 81 1.48 8.61 -3.99
N ALA A 82 0.36 9.31 -4.20
CA ALA A 82 -0.86 8.71 -4.76
C ALA A 82 -0.62 8.03 -6.11
N ASN A 83 0.25 8.61 -6.95
CA ASN A 83 0.54 8.14 -8.30
C ASN A 83 1.58 7.00 -8.36
N ASP A 84 2.24 6.69 -7.25
CA ASP A 84 3.18 5.56 -7.22
C ASP A 84 2.42 4.24 -7.29
N ILE A 85 2.92 3.31 -8.10
CA ILE A 85 2.34 1.97 -8.26
C ILE A 85 3.05 1.02 -7.31
N VAL A 86 2.28 0.16 -6.65
CA VAL A 86 2.80 -0.89 -5.77
C VAL A 86 2.41 -2.26 -6.31
N PHE A 87 3.31 -3.21 -6.12
CA PHE A 87 3.06 -4.60 -6.40
C PHE A 87 3.20 -5.40 -5.09
N GLY A 88 2.34 -6.36 -4.91
CA GLY A 88 2.34 -7.22 -3.74
C GLY A 88 2.17 -8.68 -4.11
N THR A 89 2.24 -9.53 -3.10
CA THR A 89 1.91 -10.95 -3.21
C THR A 89 0.41 -11.17 -3.00
N TYR A 90 0.00 -12.42 -2.86
CA TYR A 90 -1.38 -12.82 -2.56
C TYR A 90 -1.94 -12.25 -1.23
N ARG A 91 -1.10 -11.68 -0.34
CA ARG A 91 -1.54 -10.93 0.87
C ARG A 91 -1.80 -9.47 0.53
N GLY A 92 -2.63 -9.22 -0.49
CA GLY A 92 -2.82 -7.90 -1.08
C GLY A 92 -3.79 -6.98 -0.33
N HIS A 93 -4.68 -7.50 0.54
CA HIS A 93 -5.77 -6.71 1.14
C HIS A 93 -5.26 -5.53 1.98
N ALA A 94 -4.27 -5.78 2.86
CA ALA A 94 -3.68 -4.71 3.65
C ALA A 94 -3.00 -3.64 2.78
N LEU A 95 -2.28 -4.06 1.74
CA LEU A 95 -1.63 -3.15 0.80
C LEU A 95 -2.66 -2.33 0.01
N TYR A 96 -3.72 -2.97 -0.47
CA TYR A 96 -4.82 -2.31 -1.16
C TYR A 96 -5.47 -1.22 -0.30
N LEU A 97 -5.81 -1.56 0.95
CA LEU A 97 -6.41 -0.63 1.90
C LEU A 97 -5.46 0.51 2.30
N ALA A 98 -4.18 0.19 2.53
CA ALA A 98 -3.17 1.19 2.87
C ALA A 98 -2.91 2.17 1.71
N LYS A 99 -3.05 1.72 0.46
CA LYS A 99 -2.93 2.54 -0.75
C LYS A 99 -4.18 3.38 -1.04
N GLY A 100 -5.22 3.28 -0.21
CA GLY A 100 -6.46 4.04 -0.34
C GLY A 100 -7.57 3.31 -1.10
N GLY A 101 -7.43 2.01 -1.29
CA GLY A 101 -8.44 1.19 -1.95
C GLY A 101 -9.80 1.23 -1.24
N ASP A 102 -10.87 1.15 -2.04
CA ASP A 102 -12.24 1.17 -1.52
C ASP A 102 -12.61 -0.16 -0.85
N LEU A 103 -13.06 -0.08 0.40
CA LEU A 103 -13.41 -1.26 1.19
C LEU A 103 -14.61 -2.01 0.60
N ASN A 104 -15.60 -1.29 0.07
CA ASN A 104 -16.80 -1.94 -0.47
C ASN A 104 -16.46 -2.75 -1.72
N SER A 105 -15.63 -2.18 -2.62
CA SER A 105 -15.16 -2.88 -3.81
C SER A 105 -14.33 -4.12 -3.45
N MET A 106 -13.44 -4.02 -2.46
CA MET A 106 -12.67 -5.16 -1.97
C MET A 106 -13.59 -6.27 -1.40
N MET A 107 -14.56 -5.89 -0.59
CA MET A 107 -15.52 -6.86 -0.06
C MET A 107 -16.40 -7.46 -1.16
N ALA A 108 -16.84 -6.67 -2.13
CA ALA A 108 -17.59 -7.15 -3.28
C ALA A 108 -16.80 -8.21 -4.07
N GLU A 109 -15.49 -7.99 -4.27
CA GLU A 109 -14.60 -8.96 -4.90
C GLU A 109 -14.52 -10.27 -4.10
N LEU A 110 -14.29 -10.20 -2.78
CA LEU A 110 -14.26 -11.37 -1.90
C LEU A 110 -15.56 -12.19 -1.96
N TYR A 111 -16.69 -11.52 -2.15
CA TYR A 111 -18.00 -12.16 -2.31
C TYR A 111 -18.32 -12.54 -3.76
N GLY A 112 -17.39 -12.38 -4.69
CA GLY A 112 -17.59 -12.69 -6.11
C GLY A 112 -18.70 -11.85 -6.76
N LYS A 113 -18.82 -10.58 -6.37
CA LYS A 113 -19.81 -9.65 -6.93
C LYS A 113 -19.21 -8.86 -8.11
N ARG A 114 -20.12 -8.37 -8.97
CA ARG A 114 -19.76 -7.65 -10.19
C ARG A 114 -19.01 -6.33 -9.90
N ASP A 115 -19.28 -5.70 -8.76
CA ASP A 115 -18.70 -4.41 -8.36
C ASP A 115 -17.39 -4.58 -7.56
N GLY A 116 -16.71 -5.72 -7.74
CA GLY A 116 -15.40 -5.98 -7.17
C GLY A 116 -14.30 -5.05 -7.69
N SER A 117 -13.16 -5.06 -7.01
CA SER A 117 -12.01 -4.20 -7.34
C SER A 117 -11.13 -4.75 -8.48
N ALA A 118 -11.33 -5.97 -8.91
CA ALA A 118 -10.61 -6.64 -10.01
C ALA A 118 -11.43 -6.64 -11.31
#